data_f6a4d969694283b6c7ba162e10d6ee1b
#
_entry.id   f6a4d969694283b6c7ba162e10d6ee1b
#
_cell.length_a   1.000
_cell.length_b   1.000
_cell.length_c   1.000
_cell.angle_alpha   90.00
_cell.angle_beta   90.00
_cell.angle_gamma   90.00
#
_symmetry.space_group_name_H-M   'P 1'
#
loop_
_entity.id
_entity.type
_entity.pdbx_description
1 polymer ?
#
loop_
_entity_poly.entity_id
_entity_poly.type
_entity_poly.pdbx_seq_one_letter_code
_entity_poly.pdbx_strand_id
1 'polypeptide(L)'
;MLLPKRVKHRKHQRGRMAGFAKGGTEVAFGEFGLKALEPGWVTNRQIEAARIAMTRYIKRGGKVWINIFPQKPVTKKAAETRMGGGKGSPESWVAVVKPGKVMFELAGVSEPVAREAMRLATHKLPVKCKFVTREGNLFEG
;
A
#
# COMPACT_ATOMS: atom_id res chain seq x y z
N MET A 1 -13.69 3.84 -1.37
CA MET A 1 -12.37 3.86 -0.77
C MET A 1 -12.25 2.84 0.34
N LEU A 2 -11.03 2.44 0.61
CA LEU A 2 -10.77 1.45 1.64
C LEU A 2 -10.83 2.11 3.02
N LEU A 3 -11.76 1.63 3.84
CA LEU A 3 -11.91 2.11 5.21
C LEU A 3 -12.15 0.92 6.13
N PRO A 4 -11.69 0.97 7.38
CA PRO A 4 -11.98 -0.10 8.32
C PRO A 4 -13.46 -0.14 8.65
N LYS A 5 -14.00 -1.34 8.75
CA LYS A 5 -15.42 -1.50 9.12
C LYS A 5 -15.67 -1.15 10.58
N ARG A 6 -14.68 -1.39 11.42
CA ARG A 6 -14.79 -1.14 12.85
C ARG A 6 -13.49 -0.52 13.34
N VAL A 7 -13.61 0.52 14.14
CA VAL A 7 -12.45 1.24 14.67
C VAL A 7 -12.59 1.31 16.18
N LYS A 8 -11.63 0.73 16.91
CA LYS A 8 -11.59 0.83 18.37
C LYS A 8 -11.26 2.23 18.80
N HIS A 9 -10.29 2.83 18.15
CA HIS A 9 -9.87 4.20 18.41
C HIS A 9 -9.93 4.97 17.12
N ARG A 10 -10.57 6.10 17.14
CA ARG A 10 -10.69 6.91 15.94
C ARG A 10 -9.38 7.60 15.60
N LYS A 11 -8.53 7.80 16.58
CA LYS A 11 -7.24 8.43 16.39
C LYS A 11 -6.18 7.62 17.10
N HIS A 12 -5.08 7.42 16.44
CA HIS A 12 -3.94 6.71 17.00
C HIS A 12 -2.77 7.64 17.11
N GLN A 13 -1.90 7.39 18.07
CA GLN A 13 -0.67 8.16 18.15
C GLN A 13 0.24 7.77 16.99
N ARG A 14 1.08 8.73 16.58
CA ARG A 14 2.05 8.47 15.55
C ARG A 14 3.04 7.44 16.07
N GLY A 15 3.13 6.30 15.40
CA GLY A 15 4.06 5.25 15.78
C GLY A 15 5.41 5.41 15.11
N ARG A 16 6.35 4.61 15.57
CA ARG A 16 7.65 4.53 14.94
C ARG A 16 7.53 3.79 13.62
N MET A 17 8.23 4.30 12.60
CA MET A 17 8.30 3.63 11.30
C MET A 17 9.65 2.95 11.10
N ALA A 18 10.27 2.54 12.22
CA ALA A 18 11.55 1.83 12.17
C ALA A 18 11.34 0.33 12.03
N GLY A 19 12.37 -0.35 11.54
CA GLY A 19 12.37 -1.79 11.44
C GLY A 19 11.87 -2.28 10.09
N PHE A 20 11.88 -3.60 9.95
CA PHE A 20 11.47 -4.27 8.73
C PHE A 20 10.15 -4.98 8.94
N ALA A 21 9.48 -5.30 7.85
CA ALA A 21 8.24 -6.07 7.91
C ALA A 21 8.54 -7.47 8.47
N LYS A 22 7.68 -7.92 9.38
CA LYS A 22 7.81 -9.25 9.97
C LYS A 22 6.98 -10.29 9.23
N GLY A 23 6.03 -9.85 8.43
CA GLY A 23 5.21 -10.72 7.62
C GLY A 23 4.89 -10.05 6.31
N GLY A 24 4.38 -10.84 5.36
CA GLY A 24 4.03 -10.32 4.05
C GLY A 24 5.25 -9.88 3.24
N THR A 25 6.37 -10.57 3.43
CA THR A 25 7.62 -10.22 2.74
C THR A 25 7.82 -11.01 1.46
N GLU A 26 6.95 -11.94 1.18
CA GLU A 26 7.02 -12.76 -0.02
C GLU A 26 5.70 -12.72 -0.76
N VAL A 27 5.75 -13.02 -2.06
CA VAL A 27 4.55 -13.13 -2.88
C VAL A 27 3.78 -14.36 -2.43
N ALA A 28 2.55 -14.17 -1.96
CA ALA A 28 1.76 -15.24 -1.34
C ALA A 28 0.64 -15.74 -2.22
N PHE A 29 -0.05 -14.85 -2.92
CA PHE A 29 -1.25 -15.19 -3.66
C PHE A 29 -1.04 -15.17 -5.17
N GLY A 30 -0.25 -14.23 -5.67
CA GLY A 30 -0.03 -14.05 -7.09
C GLY A 30 1.28 -14.65 -7.57
N GLU A 31 1.69 -14.21 -8.73
CA GLU A 31 2.97 -14.60 -9.31
C GLU A 31 4.00 -13.48 -9.21
N PHE A 32 3.52 -12.25 -9.14
CA PHE A 32 4.36 -11.05 -9.10
C PHE A 32 3.91 -10.16 -7.96
N GLY A 33 4.83 -9.38 -7.43
CA GLY A 33 4.52 -8.49 -6.34
C GLY A 33 5.27 -7.17 -6.42
N LEU A 34 4.78 -6.21 -5.65
CA LEU A 34 5.41 -4.91 -5.49
C LEU A 34 5.80 -4.75 -4.03
N LYS A 35 7.09 -4.79 -3.77
CA LYS A 35 7.64 -4.77 -2.41
C LYS A 35 8.14 -3.37 -2.07
N ALA A 36 7.81 -2.91 -0.87
CA ALA A 36 8.30 -1.64 -0.37
C ALA A 36 9.78 -1.75 -0.01
N LEU A 37 10.56 -0.75 -0.39
CA LEU A 37 11.98 -0.68 -0.07
C LEU A 37 12.28 0.28 1.08
N GLU A 38 11.31 1.09 1.45
CA GLU A 38 11.47 2.06 2.54
C GLU A 38 10.19 2.14 3.34
N PRO A 39 10.25 2.66 4.57
CA PRO A 39 9.04 2.82 5.37
C PRO A 39 8.23 4.00 4.89
N GLY A 40 6.93 3.96 5.12
CA GLY A 40 6.07 5.09 4.79
C GLY A 40 4.63 4.83 5.14
N TRP A 41 3.85 5.88 5.04
CA TRP A 41 2.41 5.82 5.21
C TRP A 41 1.76 5.92 3.84
N VAL A 42 0.99 4.90 3.48
CA VAL A 42 0.28 4.86 2.21
C VAL A 42 -1.18 5.13 2.50
N THR A 43 -1.70 6.21 1.94
CA THR A 43 -3.08 6.60 2.19
C THR A 43 -4.04 5.72 1.42
N ASN A 44 -5.30 5.67 1.88
CA ASN A 44 -6.34 4.94 1.18
C ASN A 44 -6.50 5.42 -0.27
N ARG A 45 -6.29 6.72 -0.50
CA ARG A 45 -6.37 7.28 -1.87
C ARG A 45 -5.22 6.79 -2.73
N GLN A 46 -4.02 6.71 -2.16
CA GLN A 46 -2.86 6.20 -2.89
C GLN A 46 -3.01 4.72 -3.22
N ILE A 47 -3.53 3.93 -2.28
CA ILE A 47 -3.79 2.52 -2.51
C ILE A 47 -4.78 2.35 -3.66
N GLU A 48 -5.86 3.11 -3.63
CA GLU A 48 -6.88 3.04 -4.67
C GLU A 48 -6.32 3.51 -6.02
N ALA A 49 -5.53 4.57 -6.03
CA ALA A 49 -4.93 5.07 -7.27
C ALA A 49 -3.98 4.04 -7.88
N ALA A 50 -3.18 3.37 -7.04
CA ALA A 50 -2.27 2.33 -7.51
C ALA A 50 -3.04 1.15 -8.09
N ARG A 51 -4.10 0.72 -7.40
CA ARG A 51 -4.95 -0.36 -7.88
C ARG A 51 -5.55 -0.03 -9.25
N ILE A 52 -6.07 1.17 -9.39
CA ILE A 52 -6.67 1.61 -10.65
C ILE A 52 -5.63 1.63 -11.77
N ALA A 53 -4.43 2.12 -11.48
CA ALA A 53 -3.37 2.17 -12.47
C ALA A 53 -3.02 0.76 -12.99
N MET A 54 -2.91 -0.19 -12.06
CA MET A 54 -2.62 -1.57 -12.43
C MET A 54 -3.76 -2.21 -13.22
N THR A 55 -4.99 -2.06 -12.73
CA THR A 55 -6.13 -2.72 -13.37
C THR A 55 -6.41 -2.16 -14.76
N ARG A 56 -6.20 -0.87 -14.95
CA ARG A 56 -6.35 -0.28 -16.28
C ARG A 56 -5.36 -0.84 -17.27
N TYR A 57 -4.13 -1.06 -16.84
CA TYR A 57 -3.10 -1.55 -17.73
C TYR A 57 -3.33 -3.02 -18.10
N ILE A 58 -3.61 -3.86 -17.10
CA ILE A 58 -3.82 -5.29 -17.35
C ILE A 58 -5.20 -5.59 -17.91
N LYS A 59 -6.10 -4.63 -17.83
CA LYS A 59 -7.49 -4.75 -18.32
C LYS A 59 -8.18 -5.95 -17.68
N ARG A 60 -8.70 -6.87 -18.47
CA ARG A 60 -9.46 -8.01 -17.94
C ARG A 60 -8.63 -9.25 -17.72
N GLY A 61 -7.36 -9.19 -18.08
CA GLY A 61 -6.55 -10.40 -18.19
C GLY A 61 -5.91 -10.88 -16.91
N GLY A 62 -6.05 -10.18 -15.82
CA GLY A 62 -5.32 -10.53 -14.63
C GLY A 62 -6.10 -10.34 -13.36
N LYS A 63 -5.44 -10.67 -12.26
CA LYS A 63 -6.00 -10.51 -10.93
C LYS A 63 -5.04 -9.73 -10.06
N VAL A 64 -5.58 -8.85 -9.24
CA VAL A 64 -4.81 -8.00 -8.33
C VAL A 64 -5.20 -8.31 -6.89
N TRP A 65 -4.20 -8.45 -6.04
CA TRP A 65 -4.41 -8.53 -4.59
C TRP A 65 -3.79 -7.30 -3.94
N ILE A 66 -4.47 -6.77 -2.95
CA ILE A 66 -3.98 -5.66 -2.14
C ILE A 66 -3.71 -6.21 -0.75
N ASN A 67 -2.45 -6.21 -0.34
CA ASN A 67 -2.03 -6.83 0.92
C ASN A 67 -1.88 -5.84 2.06
N ILE A 68 -2.16 -4.57 1.82
CA ILE A 68 -2.12 -3.54 2.85
C ILE A 68 -3.50 -2.94 3.02
N PHE A 69 -3.80 -2.51 4.24
CA PHE A 69 -5.10 -1.93 4.53
C PHE A 69 -4.91 -0.66 5.37
N PRO A 70 -5.62 0.42 5.05
CA PRO A 70 -5.45 1.68 5.76
C PRO A 70 -6.22 1.65 7.08
N GLN A 71 -5.55 1.28 8.15
CA GLN A 71 -6.17 1.15 9.47
C GLN A 71 -5.87 2.32 10.40
N LYS A 72 -4.84 3.11 10.10
CA LYS A 72 -4.44 4.20 10.98
C LYS A 72 -5.10 5.49 10.54
N PRO A 73 -5.91 6.12 11.40
CA PRO A 73 -6.49 7.41 11.06
C PRO A 73 -5.47 8.52 11.22
N VAL A 74 -5.51 9.47 10.31
CA VAL A 74 -4.63 10.64 10.34
C VAL A 74 -5.49 11.87 10.30
N THR A 75 -5.30 12.77 11.25
CA THR A 75 -5.99 14.04 11.28
C THR A 75 -5.12 15.13 10.66
N LYS A 76 -5.74 15.91 9.81
CA LYS A 76 -5.08 17.07 9.24
C LYS A 76 -5.38 18.28 10.10
N LYS A 77 -4.34 19.02 10.46
CA LYS A 77 -4.53 20.29 11.17
C LYS A 77 -5.04 21.31 10.15
N ALA A 78 -6.27 21.69 10.29
CA ALA A 78 -6.83 22.75 9.49
C ALA A 78 -6.83 24.05 10.29
N ALA A 79 -6.90 25.16 9.58
CA ALA A 79 -6.95 26.46 10.24
C ALA A 79 -8.12 26.56 11.20
N GLU A 80 -9.23 25.94 10.84
CA GLU A 80 -10.44 25.98 11.64
C GLU A 80 -10.36 25.16 12.92
N THR A 81 -9.47 24.18 13.01
CA THR A 81 -9.40 23.36 14.21
C THR A 81 -8.85 24.14 15.41
N ARG A 82 -7.99 25.09 15.15
CA ARG A 82 -7.46 25.92 16.23
C ARG A 82 -8.53 26.83 16.85
N MET A 83 -9.54 27.15 16.08
CA MET A 83 -10.65 27.97 16.56
C MET A 83 -11.59 27.20 17.44
N GLY A 84 -11.81 25.95 17.09
CA GLY A 84 -12.73 25.12 17.82
C GLY A 84 -12.17 24.43 19.03
N GLY A 85 -10.87 24.44 19.17
CA GLY A 85 -10.22 23.79 20.30
C GLY A 85 -10.43 22.31 20.40
N GLY A 86 -11.11 21.69 19.46
CA GLY A 86 -11.40 20.28 19.47
C GLY A 86 -10.50 19.50 18.55
N LYS A 87 -10.48 18.21 18.75
CA LYS A 87 -9.82 17.30 17.83
C LYS A 87 -10.72 17.09 16.62
N GLY A 88 -10.20 17.35 15.45
CA GLY A 88 -10.96 17.11 14.24
C GLY A 88 -11.18 15.63 14.00
N SER A 89 -12.09 15.30 13.09
CA SER A 89 -12.28 13.94 12.63
C SER A 89 -11.09 13.51 11.78
N PRO A 90 -10.79 12.20 11.72
CA PRO A 90 -9.76 11.74 10.80
C PRO A 90 -10.12 12.12 9.37
N GLU A 91 -9.18 12.73 8.66
CA GLU A 91 -9.40 13.11 7.27
C GLU A 91 -8.98 12.02 6.29
N SER A 92 -8.10 11.15 6.72
CA SER A 92 -7.66 10.06 5.87
C SER A 92 -7.24 8.88 6.72
N TRP A 93 -7.13 7.77 6.06
CA TRP A 93 -6.67 6.53 6.67
C TRP A 93 -5.42 6.09 5.95
N VAL A 94 -4.45 5.58 6.69
CA VAL A 94 -3.19 5.15 6.11
C VAL A 94 -2.84 3.75 6.54
N ALA A 95 -2.13 3.05 5.66
CA ALA A 95 -1.46 1.80 5.99
C ALA A 95 -0.02 2.15 6.33
N VAL A 96 0.45 1.65 7.48
CA VAL A 96 1.84 1.82 7.87
C VAL A 96 2.63 0.70 7.21
N VAL A 97 3.53 1.05 6.32
CA VAL A 97 4.30 0.08 5.55
C VAL A 97 5.74 0.11 6.00
N LYS A 98 6.30 -1.06 6.21
CA LYS A 98 7.72 -1.22 6.57
C LYS A 98 8.47 -1.80 5.39
N PRO A 99 9.80 -1.56 5.30
CA PRO A 99 10.60 -2.14 4.22
C PRO A 99 10.46 -3.66 4.18
N GLY A 100 10.34 -4.20 2.99
CA GLY A 100 10.18 -5.63 2.78
C GLY A 100 8.74 -6.09 2.59
N LYS A 101 7.77 -5.24 2.89
CA LYS A 101 6.36 -5.62 2.74
C LYS A 101 5.96 -5.67 1.27
N VAL A 102 5.38 -6.79 0.85
CA VAL A 102 4.76 -6.92 -0.48
C VAL A 102 3.37 -6.31 -0.38
N MET A 103 3.20 -5.15 -0.99
CA MET A 103 1.98 -4.35 -0.86
C MET A 103 0.90 -4.81 -1.83
N PHE A 104 1.30 -5.17 -3.04
CA PHE A 104 0.37 -5.57 -4.09
C PHE A 104 0.89 -6.82 -4.77
N GLU A 105 -0.02 -7.63 -5.33
CA GLU A 105 0.34 -8.81 -6.09
C GLU A 105 -0.48 -8.88 -7.35
N LEU A 106 0.08 -9.53 -8.37
CA LEU A 106 -0.56 -9.73 -9.66
C LEU A 106 -0.41 -11.19 -10.10
N ALA A 107 -1.39 -11.68 -10.82
CA ALA A 107 -1.32 -12.97 -11.48
C ALA A 107 -2.15 -12.94 -12.75
N GLY A 108 -1.93 -13.92 -13.61
CA GLY A 108 -2.71 -14.06 -14.83
C GLY A 108 -2.26 -13.18 -15.98
N VAL A 109 -1.06 -12.61 -15.89
CA VAL A 109 -0.48 -11.79 -16.95
C VAL A 109 0.96 -12.20 -17.15
N SER A 110 1.53 -11.84 -18.29
CA SER A 110 2.94 -12.09 -18.56
C SER A 110 3.81 -11.18 -17.69
N GLU A 111 5.07 -11.57 -17.48
CA GLU A 111 5.97 -10.76 -16.66
C GLU A 111 6.18 -9.36 -17.22
N PRO A 112 6.41 -9.16 -18.55
CA PRO A 112 6.52 -7.80 -19.06
C PRO A 112 5.31 -6.93 -18.77
N VAL A 113 4.11 -7.49 -18.87
CA VAL A 113 2.88 -6.78 -18.57
C VAL A 113 2.82 -6.45 -17.08
N ALA A 114 3.18 -7.42 -16.23
CA ALA A 114 3.18 -7.21 -14.78
C ALA A 114 4.17 -6.13 -14.38
N ARG A 115 5.38 -6.13 -14.98
CA ARG A 115 6.38 -5.12 -14.67
C ARG A 115 5.90 -3.73 -15.00
N GLU A 116 5.25 -3.56 -16.15
CA GLU A 116 4.75 -2.25 -16.53
C GLU A 116 3.58 -1.81 -15.64
N ALA A 117 2.67 -2.71 -15.33
CA ALA A 117 1.55 -2.41 -14.44
C ALA A 117 2.06 -1.95 -13.07
N MET A 118 3.05 -2.66 -12.53
CA MET A 118 3.63 -2.30 -11.23
C MET A 118 4.38 -0.97 -11.31
N ARG A 119 5.07 -0.71 -12.43
CA ARG A 119 5.75 0.57 -12.60
C ARG A 119 4.76 1.73 -12.55
N LEU A 120 3.62 1.57 -13.20
CA LEU A 120 2.57 2.59 -13.15
C LEU A 120 2.03 2.77 -11.73
N ALA A 121 1.90 1.68 -11.00
CA ALA A 121 1.45 1.74 -9.61
C ALA A 121 2.45 2.50 -8.73
N THR A 122 3.75 2.32 -8.94
CA THR A 122 4.75 3.00 -8.11
C THR A 122 4.64 4.51 -8.18
N HIS A 123 4.19 5.04 -9.32
CA HIS A 123 4.02 6.49 -9.47
C HIS A 123 2.91 7.04 -8.56
N LYS A 124 2.06 6.19 -8.04
CA LYS A 124 0.97 6.58 -7.15
C LYS A 124 1.31 6.38 -5.68
N LEU A 125 2.45 5.77 -5.39
CA LEU A 125 2.83 5.41 -4.03
C LEU A 125 3.95 6.33 -3.52
N PRO A 126 3.97 6.61 -2.21
CA PRO A 126 4.94 7.53 -1.64
C PRO A 126 6.27 6.87 -1.28
N VAL A 127 6.38 5.56 -1.42
CA VAL A 127 7.58 4.81 -1.03
C VAL A 127 8.24 4.21 -2.26
N LYS A 128 9.54 4.01 -2.17
CA LYS A 128 10.27 3.30 -3.21
C LYS A 128 9.89 1.83 -3.18
N CYS A 129 9.74 1.25 -4.35
CA CYS A 129 9.24 -0.11 -4.50
C CYS A 129 10.13 -0.92 -5.42
N LYS A 130 10.03 -2.24 -5.28
CA LYS A 130 10.74 -3.18 -6.13
C LYS A 130 9.76 -4.22 -6.65
N PHE A 131 9.86 -4.51 -7.94
CA PHE A 131 9.12 -5.61 -8.54
C PHE A 131 9.78 -6.93 -8.12
N VAL A 132 8.97 -7.86 -7.65
CA VAL A 132 9.46 -9.17 -7.23
C VAL A 132 8.58 -10.26 -7.84
N THR A 133 9.17 -11.44 -8.01
CA THR A 133 8.43 -12.60 -8.49
C THR A 133 8.44 -13.65 -7.39
N ARG A 134 7.47 -14.54 -7.43
CA ARG A 134 7.39 -15.63 -6.45
C ARG A 134 8.63 -16.53 -6.52
N GLU A 135 9.07 -16.82 -7.72
CA GLU A 135 10.21 -17.74 -7.91
C GLU A 135 11.55 -17.04 -7.91
N GLY A 136 11.57 -15.76 -8.25
CA GLY A 136 12.83 -15.02 -8.33
C GLY A 136 13.61 -15.00 -7.03
N ASN A 137 12.90 -15.02 -5.91
CA ASN A 137 13.54 -15.02 -4.60
C ASN A 137 14.32 -16.28 -4.31
N LEU A 138 14.03 -17.35 -5.02
CA LEU A 138 14.72 -18.62 -4.83
C LEU A 138 16.05 -18.67 -5.58
N PHE A 139 16.17 -17.92 -6.65
CA PHE A 139 17.34 -18.01 -7.54
C PHE A 139 18.24 -16.80 -7.47
N GLU A 140 17.77 -15.72 -6.92
CA GLU A 140 18.57 -14.52 -6.78
C GLU A 140 19.31 -14.47 -5.44
N GLY A 141 19.20 -15.50 -4.72
CA GLY A 141 19.77 -15.72 -3.39
C GLY A 141 20.89 -14.86 -2.94
#